data_1ca504f2724569d0bb27b95d24ec8d53
#
_entry.id   1ca504f2724569d0bb27b95d24ec8d53
#
_cell.length_a   1.000
_cell.length_b   1.000
_cell.length_c   1.000
_cell.angle_alpha   90.00
_cell.angle_beta   90.00
_cell.angle_gamma   90.00
#
_symmetry.space_group_name_H-M   'P 1'
#
loop_
_entity.id
_entity.type
_entity.pdbx_description
1 polymer ?
#
loop_
_entity_poly.entity_id
_entity_poly.type
_entity_poly.pdbx_seq_one_letter_code
_entity_poly.pdbx_strand_id
1 'polypeptide(L)'
;MSNEHSLNDLLPLLKLNEYISFDFETTGLNPKKDRITEISACKFVNGEFSKEFTSLINPEIPIPKNITALTGITNQMVKDAPLISDILPDLLDFIDNTPLVGQNVDFDYQFLINNITASDLILPNITFYDTLSLARSFIYF
;
A
#
# COMPACT_ATOMS: atom_id res chain seq x y z
N MET A 1 -4.98 -3.55 29.69
CA MET A 1 -4.65 -2.18 29.19
C MET A 1 -3.70 -2.30 28.03
N SER A 2 -4.16 -1.95 26.87
CA SER A 2 -3.27 -1.91 25.72
C SER A 2 -2.39 -0.67 25.83
N ASN A 3 -1.08 -0.87 25.85
CA ASN A 3 -0.11 0.21 25.68
C ASN A 3 0.09 0.52 24.20
N GLU A 4 -0.94 0.29 23.42
CA GLU A 4 -0.87 0.57 21.99
C GLU A 4 -0.97 2.06 21.77
N HIS A 5 0.11 2.65 21.33
CA HIS A 5 0.08 4.00 20.80
C HIS A 5 -0.62 3.97 19.44
N SER A 6 -1.57 4.86 19.25
CA SER A 6 -2.19 4.99 17.93
C SER A 6 -1.14 5.52 16.93
N LEU A 7 -1.34 5.22 15.65
CA LEU A 7 -0.49 5.76 14.59
C LEU A 7 -0.41 7.30 14.67
N ASN A 8 -1.51 7.95 15.00
CA ASN A 8 -1.56 9.40 15.15
C ASN A 8 -0.67 9.93 16.27
N ASP A 9 -0.38 9.11 17.29
CA ASP A 9 0.53 9.48 18.37
C ASP A 9 2.00 9.37 17.96
N LEU A 10 2.32 8.43 17.04
CA LEU A 10 3.68 8.15 16.60
C LEU A 10 4.17 9.08 15.49
N LEU A 11 3.29 9.47 14.58
CA LEU A 11 3.65 10.26 13.40
C LEU A 11 4.19 11.65 13.75
N PRO A 12 3.63 12.40 14.74
CA PRO A 12 4.20 13.66 15.14
C PRO A 12 5.64 13.54 15.67
N LEU A 13 5.96 12.40 16.31
CA LEU A 13 7.31 12.13 16.79
C LEU A 13 8.33 11.96 15.65
N LEU A 14 7.85 11.54 14.48
CA LEU A 14 8.66 11.45 13.27
C LEU A 14 8.71 12.76 12.50
N LYS A 15 7.99 13.80 12.96
CA LYS A 15 7.88 15.10 12.30
C LYS A 15 7.36 14.99 10.86
N LEU A 16 6.44 14.07 10.62
CA LEU A 16 5.81 13.93 9.32
C LEU A 16 4.59 14.85 9.22
N ASN A 17 4.71 15.94 8.45
CA ASN A 17 3.60 16.84 8.17
C ASN A 17 2.65 16.24 7.14
N GLU A 18 3.18 15.46 6.19
CA GLU A 18 2.44 14.78 5.16
C GLU A 18 2.87 13.32 5.09
N TYR A 19 1.91 12.44 4.91
CA TYR A 19 2.18 11.03 4.68
C TYR A 19 1.02 10.39 3.93
N ILE A 20 1.30 9.25 3.31
CA ILE A 20 0.31 8.43 2.63
C ILE A 20 0.24 7.08 3.33
N SER A 21 -0.94 6.76 3.87
CA SER A 21 -1.27 5.41 4.33
C SER A 21 -1.62 4.58 3.10
N PHE A 22 -0.96 3.44 2.90
CA PHE A 22 -1.23 2.62 1.73
C PHE A 22 -1.30 1.14 2.06
N ASP A 23 -2.04 0.42 1.22
CA ASP A 23 -2.24 -1.01 1.35
C ASP A 23 -2.57 -1.60 -0.02
N PHE A 24 -2.08 -2.80 -0.29
CA PHE A 24 -2.40 -3.56 -1.49
C PHE A 24 -3.10 -4.86 -1.11
N GLU A 25 -4.15 -5.20 -1.86
CA GLU A 25 -4.67 -6.56 -1.88
C GLU A 25 -4.06 -7.30 -3.06
N THR A 26 -3.76 -8.57 -2.89
CA THR A 26 -3.04 -9.38 -3.88
C THR A 26 -3.67 -10.76 -4.01
N THR A 27 -3.28 -11.50 -5.05
CA THR A 27 -3.74 -12.88 -5.24
C THR A 27 -3.06 -13.89 -4.32
N GLY A 28 -2.00 -13.49 -3.63
CA GLY A 28 -1.24 -14.35 -2.71
C GLY A 28 -0.04 -13.63 -2.14
N LEU A 29 0.88 -14.37 -1.53
CA LEU A 29 1.98 -13.82 -0.74
C LEU A 29 3.31 -13.69 -1.49
N ASN A 30 3.39 -14.22 -2.71
CA ASN A 30 4.65 -14.23 -3.46
C ASN A 30 4.70 -13.06 -4.45
N PRO A 31 5.51 -12.01 -4.20
CA PRO A 31 5.57 -10.85 -5.07
C PRO A 31 6.12 -11.13 -6.47
N LYS A 32 6.73 -12.29 -6.70
CA LYS A 32 7.21 -12.72 -8.02
C LYS A 32 6.15 -13.42 -8.85
N LYS A 33 5.18 -14.07 -8.20
CA LYS A 33 4.14 -14.88 -8.86
C LYS A 33 2.76 -14.27 -8.77
N ASP A 34 2.47 -13.65 -7.63
CA ASP A 34 1.16 -13.10 -7.35
C ASP A 34 1.03 -11.69 -7.90
N ARG A 35 -0.21 -11.24 -7.99
CA ARG A 35 -0.57 -9.98 -8.63
C ARG A 35 -1.41 -9.12 -7.70
N ILE A 36 -1.32 -7.81 -7.88
CA ILE A 36 -2.13 -6.84 -7.15
C ILE A 36 -3.57 -6.91 -7.67
N THR A 37 -4.54 -6.91 -6.77
CA THR A 37 -5.97 -6.85 -7.06
C THR A 37 -6.64 -5.55 -6.64
N GLU A 38 -6.08 -4.84 -5.67
CA GLU A 38 -6.58 -3.54 -5.24
C GLU A 38 -5.44 -2.69 -4.69
N ILE A 39 -5.52 -1.39 -4.96
CA ILE A 39 -4.65 -0.38 -4.38
C ILE A 39 -5.52 0.56 -3.55
N SER A 40 -5.08 0.84 -2.33
CA SER A 40 -5.72 1.82 -1.46
C SER A 40 -4.65 2.72 -0.85
N ALA A 41 -4.72 4.01 -1.13
CA ALA A 41 -3.78 5.01 -0.64
C ALA A 41 -4.53 6.25 -0.18
N CYS A 42 -4.26 6.70 1.04
CA CYS A 42 -4.88 7.88 1.63
C CYS A 42 -3.81 8.87 2.06
N LYS A 43 -3.90 10.09 1.58
CA LYS A 43 -2.98 11.16 1.95
C LYS A 43 -3.52 11.96 3.13
N PHE A 44 -2.65 12.18 4.11
CA PHE A 44 -2.91 12.98 5.28
C PHE A 44 -1.95 14.17 5.33
N VAL A 45 -2.49 15.33 5.71
CA VAL A 45 -1.73 16.56 5.87
C VAL A 45 -2.02 17.09 7.26
N ASN A 46 -1.00 17.27 8.08
CA ASN A 46 -1.11 17.70 9.47
C ASN A 46 -2.11 16.86 10.28
N GLY A 47 -2.14 15.55 10.03
CA GLY A 47 -3.01 14.61 10.73
C GLY A 47 -4.44 14.53 10.20
N GLU A 48 -4.80 15.32 9.18
CA GLU A 48 -6.12 15.34 8.59
C GLU A 48 -6.14 14.71 7.21
N PHE A 49 -7.22 13.97 6.90
CA PHE A 49 -7.44 13.39 5.58
C PHE A 49 -7.45 14.50 4.52
N SER A 50 -6.71 14.30 3.44
CA SER A 50 -6.62 15.24 2.32
C SER A 50 -7.25 14.65 1.06
N LYS A 51 -6.74 13.53 0.57
CA LYS A 51 -7.24 12.88 -0.65
C LYS A 51 -6.91 11.41 -0.67
N GLU A 52 -7.60 10.66 -1.52
CA GLU A 52 -7.36 9.22 -1.67
C GLU A 52 -7.13 8.82 -3.12
N PHE A 53 -6.42 7.72 -3.29
CA PHE A 53 -6.26 7.02 -4.55
C PHE A 53 -6.66 5.57 -4.32
N THR A 54 -7.74 5.12 -4.94
CA THR A 54 -8.25 3.77 -4.78
C THR A 54 -8.60 3.20 -6.14
N SER A 55 -8.17 1.98 -6.42
CA SER A 55 -8.50 1.30 -7.66
C SER A 55 -8.48 -0.21 -7.47
N LEU A 56 -9.48 -0.89 -8.01
CA LEU A 56 -9.38 -2.31 -8.31
C LEU A 56 -8.44 -2.48 -9.51
N ILE A 57 -7.71 -3.58 -9.51
CA ILE A 57 -6.75 -3.93 -10.57
C ILE A 57 -7.11 -5.30 -11.10
N ASN A 58 -7.14 -5.43 -12.43
CA ASN A 58 -7.25 -6.75 -13.05
C ASN A 58 -5.90 -7.47 -12.91
N PRO A 59 -5.81 -8.54 -12.13
CA PRO A 59 -4.53 -9.23 -11.91
C PRO A 59 -4.10 -10.10 -13.10
N GLU A 60 -4.97 -10.30 -14.08
CA GLU A 60 -4.74 -11.15 -15.26
C GLU A 60 -4.52 -12.64 -14.94
N ILE A 61 -4.67 -13.02 -13.69
CA ILE A 61 -4.64 -14.41 -13.22
C ILE A 61 -5.85 -14.64 -12.30
N PRO A 62 -6.31 -15.90 -12.15
CA PRO A 62 -7.42 -16.18 -11.23
C PRO A 62 -7.05 -15.87 -9.78
N ILE A 63 -8.02 -15.33 -9.05
CA ILE A 63 -7.89 -15.13 -7.60
C ILE A 63 -8.28 -16.44 -6.91
N PRO A 64 -7.38 -17.03 -6.08
CA PRO A 64 -7.74 -18.23 -5.32
C PRO A 64 -8.95 -18.02 -4.42
N LYS A 65 -9.77 -19.05 -4.25
CA LYS A 65 -11.01 -18.95 -3.46
C LYS A 65 -10.76 -18.53 -2.00
N ASN A 66 -9.67 -19.01 -1.41
CA ASN A 66 -9.31 -18.62 -0.05
C ASN A 66 -8.91 -17.13 0.05
N ILE A 67 -8.33 -16.58 -1.00
CA ILE A 67 -7.98 -15.16 -1.04
C ILE A 67 -9.25 -14.31 -1.21
N THR A 68 -10.17 -14.71 -2.09
CA THR A 68 -11.47 -14.05 -2.20
C THR A 68 -12.23 -14.07 -0.86
N ALA A 69 -12.18 -15.17 -0.13
CA ALA A 69 -12.81 -15.26 1.18
C ALA A 69 -12.17 -14.29 2.19
N LEU A 70 -10.86 -14.07 2.09
CA LEU A 70 -10.12 -13.16 2.97
C LEU A 70 -10.32 -11.68 2.62
N THR A 71 -10.26 -11.34 1.35
CA THR A 71 -10.26 -9.94 0.89
C THR A 71 -11.64 -9.43 0.47
N GLY A 72 -12.56 -10.32 0.13
CA GLY A 72 -13.85 -9.97 -0.45
C GLY A 72 -13.79 -9.66 -1.95
N ILE A 73 -12.61 -9.70 -2.57
CA ILE A 73 -12.44 -9.39 -3.98
C ILE A 73 -12.62 -10.65 -4.81
N THR A 74 -13.57 -10.61 -5.76
CA THR A 74 -13.89 -11.72 -6.64
C THR A 74 -13.27 -11.53 -8.02
N ASN A 75 -13.16 -12.64 -8.78
CA ASN A 75 -12.74 -12.57 -10.19
C ASN A 75 -13.67 -11.68 -11.02
N GLN A 76 -14.95 -11.71 -10.71
CA GLN A 76 -15.96 -10.88 -11.41
C GLN A 76 -15.72 -9.39 -11.18
N MET A 77 -15.35 -9.00 -9.96
CA MET A 77 -15.11 -7.59 -9.60
C MET A 77 -13.94 -6.97 -10.35
N VAL A 78 -12.90 -7.75 -10.63
CA VAL A 78 -11.67 -7.26 -11.26
C VAL A 78 -11.59 -7.50 -12.76
N LYS A 79 -12.56 -8.19 -13.31
CA LYS A 79 -12.60 -8.60 -14.73
C LYS A 79 -12.41 -7.42 -15.68
N ASP A 80 -13.09 -6.31 -15.42
CA ASP A 80 -13.06 -5.11 -16.25
C ASP A 80 -12.26 -3.97 -15.62
N ALA A 81 -11.52 -4.28 -14.55
CA ALA A 81 -10.67 -3.30 -13.90
C ALA A 81 -9.42 -3.00 -14.75
N PRO A 82 -8.79 -1.83 -14.56
CA PRO A 82 -7.57 -1.50 -15.29
C PRO A 82 -6.42 -2.44 -14.91
N LEU A 83 -5.44 -2.55 -15.80
CA LEU A 83 -4.20 -3.25 -15.54
C LEU A 83 -3.31 -2.40 -14.64
N ILE A 84 -2.40 -3.06 -13.91
CA ILE A 84 -1.47 -2.34 -13.04
C ILE A 84 -0.60 -1.36 -13.85
N SER A 85 -0.19 -1.71 -15.05
CA SER A 85 0.60 -0.84 -15.91
C SER A 85 -0.11 0.45 -16.30
N ASP A 86 -1.46 0.44 -16.35
CA ASP A 86 -2.26 1.62 -16.66
C ASP A 86 -2.39 2.56 -15.44
N ILE A 87 -2.30 1.99 -14.24
CA ILE A 87 -2.54 2.71 -12.98
C ILE A 87 -1.25 3.24 -12.35
N LEU A 88 -0.13 2.55 -12.55
CA LEU A 88 1.14 2.91 -11.89
C LEU A 88 1.57 4.36 -12.12
N PRO A 89 1.51 4.93 -13.33
CA PRO A 89 1.90 6.33 -13.51
C PRO A 89 1.09 7.28 -12.62
N ASP A 90 -0.22 7.09 -12.54
CA ASP A 90 -1.10 7.91 -11.71
C ASP A 90 -0.85 7.70 -10.23
N LEU A 91 -0.57 6.47 -9.82
CA LEU A 91 -0.21 6.16 -8.43
C LEU A 91 1.09 6.85 -8.03
N LEU A 92 2.11 6.79 -8.90
CA LEU A 92 3.41 7.42 -8.62
C LEU A 92 3.28 8.95 -8.57
N ASP A 93 2.45 9.54 -9.41
CA ASP A 93 2.14 10.98 -9.33
C ASP A 93 1.42 11.33 -8.02
N PHE A 94 0.51 10.48 -7.58
CA PHE A 94 -0.18 10.67 -6.30
C PHE A 94 0.79 10.60 -5.11
N ILE A 95 1.70 9.64 -5.13
CA ILE A 95 2.71 9.46 -4.08
C ILE A 95 3.71 10.62 -4.07
N ASP A 96 4.22 10.98 -5.26
CA ASP A 96 5.26 12.01 -5.43
C ASP A 96 6.43 11.75 -4.46
N ASN A 97 6.81 12.70 -3.65
CA ASN A 97 7.85 12.58 -2.64
C ASN A 97 7.31 12.37 -1.22
N THR A 98 6.02 12.06 -1.11
CA THR A 98 5.38 11.90 0.19
C THR A 98 5.75 10.55 0.81
N PRO A 99 6.15 10.52 2.10
CA PRO A 99 6.44 9.25 2.77
C PRO A 99 5.23 8.32 2.80
N LEU A 100 5.47 7.03 2.61
CA LEU A 100 4.47 5.98 2.70
C LEU A 100 4.51 5.34 4.07
N VAL A 101 3.32 5.08 4.62
CA VAL A 101 3.15 4.47 5.93
C VAL A 101 2.20 3.29 5.80
N GLY A 102 2.56 2.14 6.34
CA GLY A 102 1.71 0.97 6.29
C GLY A 102 2.10 -0.08 7.31
N GLN A 103 1.25 -1.07 7.47
CA GLN A 103 1.54 -2.25 8.27
C GLN A 103 2.14 -3.31 7.36
N ASN A 104 3.26 -3.92 7.79
CA ASN A 104 3.99 -4.91 7.01
C ASN A 104 4.42 -4.35 5.64
N VAL A 105 5.05 -3.21 5.66
CA VAL A 105 5.39 -2.39 4.49
C VAL A 105 6.32 -3.12 3.51
N ASP A 106 7.20 -4.01 4.00
CA ASP A 106 8.10 -4.76 3.13
C ASP A 106 7.34 -5.60 2.09
N PHE A 107 6.19 -6.17 2.48
CA PHE A 107 5.34 -6.94 1.59
C PHE A 107 4.82 -6.06 0.44
N ASP A 108 4.18 -4.94 0.77
CA ASP A 108 3.63 -4.02 -0.22
C ASP A 108 4.73 -3.40 -1.09
N TYR A 109 5.86 -3.08 -0.48
CA TYR A 109 7.03 -2.52 -1.16
C TYR A 109 7.55 -3.46 -2.25
N GLN A 110 7.67 -4.75 -1.98
CA GLN A 110 8.14 -5.73 -2.97
C GLN A 110 7.20 -5.81 -4.17
N PHE A 111 5.89 -5.79 -3.94
CA PHE A 111 4.92 -5.75 -5.03
C PHE A 111 5.04 -4.47 -5.85
N LEU A 112 5.18 -3.33 -5.19
CA LEU A 112 5.31 -2.03 -5.86
C LEU A 112 6.58 -1.98 -6.72
N ILE A 113 7.71 -2.37 -6.17
CA ILE A 113 9.01 -2.36 -6.87
C ILE A 113 9.00 -3.29 -8.08
N ASN A 114 8.48 -4.51 -7.92
CA ASN A 114 8.44 -5.47 -9.01
C ASN A 114 7.59 -4.96 -10.18
N ASN A 115 6.48 -4.30 -9.88
CA ASN A 115 5.60 -3.75 -10.93
C ASN A 115 6.19 -2.50 -11.59
N ILE A 116 6.86 -1.64 -10.84
CA ILE A 116 7.56 -0.47 -11.38
C ILE A 116 8.67 -0.94 -12.35
N THR A 117 9.47 -1.91 -11.94
CA THR A 117 10.54 -2.47 -12.75
C THR A 117 10.00 -3.12 -14.03
N ALA A 118 8.93 -3.90 -13.92
CA ALA A 118 8.30 -4.56 -15.07
C ALA A 118 7.67 -3.58 -16.06
N SER A 119 7.32 -2.39 -15.61
CA SER A 119 6.70 -1.34 -16.45
C SER A 119 7.70 -0.34 -17.02
N ASP A 120 8.99 -0.57 -16.84
CA ASP A 120 10.07 0.33 -17.28
C ASP A 120 9.94 1.76 -16.75
N LEU A 121 9.29 1.92 -15.61
CA LEU A 121 9.17 3.22 -14.95
C LEU A 121 10.39 3.49 -14.06
N ILE A 122 10.69 4.77 -13.88
CA ILE A 122 11.76 5.20 -12.98
C ILE A 122 11.26 5.08 -11.55
N LEU A 123 12.01 4.36 -10.71
CA LEU A 123 11.70 4.24 -9.29
C LEU A 123 11.88 5.61 -8.61
N PRO A 124 10.82 6.20 -8.05
CA PRO A 124 10.96 7.43 -7.29
C PRO A 124 11.68 7.18 -5.97
N ASN A 125 12.21 8.24 -5.37
CA ASN A 125 12.82 8.17 -4.04
C ASN A 125 11.70 8.11 -2.98
N ILE A 126 11.27 6.89 -2.65
CA ILE A 126 10.16 6.64 -1.73
C ILE A 126 10.70 6.26 -0.35
N THR A 127 10.21 6.93 0.68
CA THR A 127 10.50 6.59 2.08
C THR A 127 9.32 5.81 2.65
N PHE A 128 9.62 4.67 3.30
CA PHE A 128 8.61 3.80 3.90
C PHE A 128 8.77 3.77 5.41
N TYR A 129 7.65 3.82 6.12
CA TYR A 129 7.59 3.63 7.56
C TYR A 129 6.63 2.49 7.89
N ASP A 130 7.12 1.46 8.56
CA ASP A 130 6.30 0.33 9.02
C ASP A 130 5.71 0.69 10.39
N THR A 131 4.38 0.79 10.47
CA THR A 131 3.70 1.17 11.70
C THR A 131 3.88 0.15 12.81
N LEU A 132 3.99 -1.14 12.49
CA LEU A 132 4.21 -2.18 13.46
C LEU A 132 5.60 -2.06 14.09
N SER A 133 6.63 -1.83 13.27
CA SER A 133 8.00 -1.62 13.75
C SER A 133 8.11 -0.37 14.60
N LEU A 134 7.44 0.71 14.20
CA LEU A 134 7.40 1.96 14.98
C LEU A 134 6.74 1.73 16.34
N ALA A 135 5.57 1.09 16.35
CA ALA A 135 4.86 0.80 17.59
C ALA A 135 5.70 -0.06 18.54
N ARG A 136 6.36 -1.09 18.01
CA ARG A 136 7.26 -1.95 18.80
C ARG A 136 8.42 -1.16 19.40
N SER A 137 9.00 -0.24 18.64
CA SER A 137 10.10 0.60 19.11
C SER A 137 9.71 1.47 20.31
N PHE A 138 8.45 1.88 20.41
CA PHE A 138 7.95 2.68 21.53
C PHE A 138 7.45 1.86 22.70
N ILE A 139 7.02 0.62 22.48
CA ILE A 139 6.45 -0.25 23.53
C ILE A 139 7.55 -0.87 24.39
N TYR A 140 8.74 -1.10 23.86
CA TYR A 140 9.83 -1.82 24.54
C TYR A 140 10.92 -0.92 25.13
N PHE A 141 10.61 0.29 25.37
CA PHE A 141 11.50 1.15 26.14
C PHE A 141 11.43 0.92 27.62
#